data_bdd7cfd3d980a160c962f3924ec704aa
#
_entry.id   bdd7cfd3d980a160c962f3924ec704aa
#
_cell.length_a   1.000
_cell.length_b   1.000
_cell.length_c   1.000
_cell.angle_alpha   90.00
_cell.angle_beta   90.00
_cell.angle_gamma   90.00
#
_symmetry.space_group_name_H-M   'P 1'
#
loop_
_entity.id
_entity.type
_entity.pdbx_description
1 polymer ?
#
loop_
_entity_poly.entity_id
_entity_poly.type
_entity_poly.pdbx_seq_one_letter_code
_entity_poly.pdbx_strand_id
1 'polypeptide(L)'
;MATTNDIYAEMQRYAPLELAESWDNPGLLVDCGREVSRVLVTLDITPEVVEEAAAGGCELIVSHHPVIFSPLKKLGPRDVSFQLVQKGISAICMHTNLDAAEGGVNEVLAGIFGIRDWEVFADGCGRVGEVEPITVPELARKAQAVLGGRCNRPRSGPAVQVKFADTGRTVKRLAVISGAGGSMFEDALAVGADCLLTGEANHHAAIDAVRLGLSLVAAGHYATEFPVCAAIADRLHAAFPELEVRVSGENRDPFTYI
;
A
#
# COMPACT_ATOMS: atom_id res chain seq x y z
N MET A 1 29.05 -2.48 -1.31
CA MET A 1 27.94 -2.06 -0.45
C MET A 1 27.24 -0.90 -1.13
N ALA A 2 25.94 -0.90 -1.14
CA ALA A 2 25.15 0.17 -1.75
C ALA A 2 25.05 1.37 -0.77
N THR A 3 24.91 2.57 -1.30
CA THR A 3 24.58 3.76 -0.50
C THR A 3 23.06 3.95 -0.45
N THR A 4 22.56 4.71 0.54
CA THR A 4 21.14 5.11 0.59
C THR A 4 20.71 5.78 -0.73
N ASN A 5 21.59 6.57 -1.36
CA ASN A 5 21.30 7.25 -2.62
C ASN A 5 21.23 6.28 -3.81
N ASP A 6 22.02 5.21 -3.84
CA ASP A 6 21.93 4.18 -4.90
C ASP A 6 20.58 3.47 -4.85
N ILE A 7 20.14 3.12 -3.63
CA ILE A 7 18.83 2.50 -3.41
C ILE A 7 17.70 3.48 -3.73
N TYR A 8 17.82 4.74 -3.31
CA TYR A 8 16.85 5.77 -3.65
C TYR A 8 16.71 5.99 -5.16
N ALA A 9 17.83 6.01 -5.89
CA ALA A 9 17.82 6.12 -7.35
C ALA A 9 17.10 4.91 -8.00
N GLU A 10 17.22 3.70 -7.45
CA GLU A 10 16.46 2.54 -7.93
C GLU A 10 14.97 2.67 -7.61
N MET A 11 14.62 3.13 -6.42
CA MET A 11 13.22 3.36 -6.05
C MET A 11 12.57 4.44 -6.92
N GLN A 12 13.32 5.48 -7.32
CA GLN A 12 12.83 6.49 -8.28
C GLN A 12 12.65 5.93 -9.71
N ARG A 13 13.46 4.94 -10.12
CA ARG A 13 13.23 4.23 -11.40
C ARG A 13 12.00 3.33 -11.34
N TYR A 14 11.71 2.76 -10.17
CA TYR A 14 10.51 1.95 -9.95
C TYR A 14 9.24 2.80 -9.88
N ALA A 15 9.27 3.84 -9.09
CA ALA A 15 8.15 4.75 -8.87
C ALA A 15 8.63 6.21 -8.98
N PRO A 16 8.67 6.77 -10.21
CA PRO A 16 9.11 8.15 -10.44
C PRO A 16 8.32 9.16 -9.60
N LEU A 17 9.03 10.16 -9.04
CA LEU A 17 8.39 11.18 -8.18
C LEU A 17 7.36 12.04 -8.93
N GLU A 18 7.48 12.13 -10.25
CA GLU A 18 6.55 12.85 -11.12
C GLU A 18 5.14 12.23 -11.13
N LEU A 19 5.03 10.96 -10.69
CA LEU A 19 3.74 10.28 -10.54
C LEU A 19 3.04 10.62 -9.22
N ALA A 20 3.73 11.29 -8.30
CA ALA A 20 3.16 11.61 -6.99
C ALA A 20 2.13 12.74 -7.09
N GLU A 21 1.11 12.65 -6.25
CA GLU A 21 0.16 13.73 -6.05
C GLU A 21 0.87 14.99 -5.51
N SER A 22 0.42 16.17 -5.93
CA SER A 22 1.07 17.44 -5.61
C SER A 22 1.10 17.81 -4.12
N TRP A 23 0.24 17.19 -3.32
CA TRP A 23 0.15 17.36 -1.87
C TRP A 23 0.99 16.36 -1.08
N ASP A 24 1.55 15.35 -1.77
CA ASP A 24 2.28 14.24 -1.15
C ASP A 24 3.74 14.59 -0.84
N ASN A 25 4.40 13.75 -0.05
CA ASN A 25 5.81 13.91 0.33
C ASN A 25 6.58 12.58 0.24
N PRO A 26 6.65 11.92 -0.93
CA PRO A 26 7.49 10.74 -1.11
C PRO A 26 8.96 11.12 -1.26
N GLY A 27 9.86 10.16 -1.07
CA GLY A 27 11.27 10.31 -1.33
C GLY A 27 12.19 9.89 -0.18
N LEU A 28 13.44 10.32 -0.21
CA LEU A 28 14.41 10.12 0.86
C LEU A 28 14.14 11.15 1.97
N LEU A 29 13.38 10.73 2.99
CA LEU A 29 12.89 11.64 4.03
C LEU A 29 13.80 11.74 5.24
N VAL A 30 14.59 10.70 5.51
CA VAL A 30 15.63 10.69 6.55
C VAL A 30 16.89 10.08 5.95
N ASP A 31 17.98 10.85 5.93
CA ASP A 31 19.29 10.38 5.49
C ASP A 31 20.29 10.46 6.64
N CYS A 32 20.84 9.31 7.03
CA CYS A 32 21.85 9.19 8.07
C CYS A 32 23.27 9.04 7.50
N GLY A 33 23.43 9.08 6.17
CA GLY A 33 24.73 9.07 5.48
C GLY A 33 25.52 7.78 5.64
N ARG A 34 24.84 6.63 5.85
CA ARG A 34 25.49 5.32 6.05
C ARG A 34 25.50 4.49 4.78
N GLU A 35 26.49 3.61 4.66
CA GLU A 35 26.43 2.48 3.74
C GLU A 35 25.35 1.51 4.20
N VAL A 36 24.68 0.87 3.24
CA VAL A 36 23.54 -0.02 3.49
C VAL A 36 23.92 -1.44 3.12
N SER A 37 23.70 -2.34 4.05
CA SER A 37 23.83 -3.80 3.88
C SER A 37 22.49 -4.52 4.15
N ARG A 38 21.64 -3.93 4.99
CA ARG A 38 20.35 -4.49 5.39
C ARG A 38 19.24 -3.47 5.26
N VAL A 39 18.16 -3.90 4.61
CA VAL A 39 16.97 -3.08 4.36
C VAL A 39 15.75 -3.75 4.97
N LEU A 40 14.96 -2.99 5.73
CA LEU A 40 13.63 -3.40 6.17
C LEU A 40 12.57 -2.73 5.29
N VAL A 41 11.69 -3.52 4.70
CA VAL A 41 10.55 -3.02 3.90
C VAL A 41 9.29 -3.07 4.74
N THR A 42 8.48 -2.02 4.69
CA THR A 42 7.27 -1.91 5.52
C THR A 42 6.19 -1.07 4.82
N LEU A 43 4.94 -1.16 5.27
CA LEU A 43 3.91 -0.20 4.87
C LEU A 43 4.06 1.10 5.67
N ASP A 44 4.06 1.00 7.00
CA ASP A 44 4.17 2.11 7.93
C ASP A 44 5.48 2.05 8.72
N ILE A 45 6.11 3.20 8.96
CA ILE A 45 7.23 3.30 9.89
C ILE A 45 6.69 3.66 11.28
N THR A 46 6.42 2.64 12.11
CA THR A 46 6.00 2.81 13.51
C THR A 46 7.20 2.70 14.47
N PRO A 47 7.07 3.09 15.75
CA PRO A 47 8.13 2.85 16.74
C PRO A 47 8.57 1.38 16.82
N GLU A 48 7.62 0.44 16.72
CA GLU A 48 7.91 -1.00 16.75
C GLU A 48 8.73 -1.44 15.53
N VAL A 49 8.44 -0.89 14.34
CA VAL A 49 9.19 -1.13 13.10
C VAL A 49 10.61 -0.55 13.22
N VAL A 50 10.77 0.63 13.82
CA VAL A 50 12.11 1.22 14.06
C VAL A 50 12.92 0.35 15.03
N GLU A 51 12.30 -0.19 16.08
CA GLU A 51 12.98 -1.13 16.99
C GLU A 51 13.33 -2.45 16.30
N GLU A 52 12.45 -2.99 15.47
CA GLU A 52 12.71 -4.17 14.63
C GLU A 52 13.92 -3.93 13.71
N ALA A 53 13.96 -2.80 13.00
CA ALA A 53 15.06 -2.44 12.12
C ALA A 53 16.38 -2.32 12.90
N ALA A 54 16.36 -1.63 14.04
CA ALA A 54 17.54 -1.48 14.89
C ALA A 54 18.06 -2.82 15.43
N ALA A 55 17.17 -3.67 15.94
CA ALA A 55 17.52 -5.00 16.44
C ALA A 55 18.07 -5.90 15.33
N GLY A 56 17.57 -5.75 14.10
CA GLY A 56 18.07 -6.45 12.92
C GLY A 56 19.31 -5.85 12.30
N GLY A 57 19.81 -4.72 12.81
CA GLY A 57 20.98 -4.02 12.27
C GLY A 57 20.74 -3.44 10.88
N CYS A 58 19.48 -3.06 10.55
CA CYS A 58 19.16 -2.40 9.28
C CYS A 58 19.61 -0.95 9.31
N GLU A 59 20.23 -0.50 8.25
CA GLU A 59 20.64 0.89 8.05
C GLU A 59 19.59 1.72 7.30
N LEU A 60 18.63 1.03 6.66
CA LEU A 60 17.59 1.66 5.83
C LEU A 60 16.23 0.98 6.06
N ILE A 61 15.19 1.80 6.12
CA ILE A 61 13.79 1.38 5.96
C ILE A 61 13.26 1.93 4.65
N VAL A 62 12.60 1.08 3.85
CA VAL A 62 11.82 1.50 2.68
C VAL A 62 10.36 1.27 3.00
N SER A 63 9.56 2.34 2.96
CA SER A 63 8.13 2.29 3.30
C SER A 63 7.25 2.79 2.17
N HIS A 64 5.97 2.43 2.24
CA HIS A 64 4.94 3.05 1.42
C HIS A 64 4.52 4.40 2.01
N HIS A 65 4.06 4.43 3.24
CA HIS A 65 3.61 5.67 3.87
C HIS A 65 4.79 6.56 4.31
N PRO A 66 4.71 7.88 4.04
CA PRO A 66 5.77 8.81 4.40
C PRO A 66 5.84 9.04 5.91
N VAL A 67 7.03 8.80 6.49
CA VAL A 67 7.30 9.05 7.91
C VAL A 67 7.28 10.55 8.27
N ILE A 68 7.42 11.42 7.28
CA ILE A 68 7.23 12.86 7.38
C ILE A 68 6.24 13.26 6.30
N PHE A 69 4.96 13.41 6.66
CA PHE A 69 3.92 13.82 5.73
C PHE A 69 3.82 15.34 5.63
N SER A 70 3.88 16.02 6.74
CA SER A 70 3.82 17.49 6.82
C SER A 70 5.12 18.07 7.37
N PRO A 71 5.50 19.34 7.03
CA PRO A 71 6.70 19.98 7.55
C PRO A 71 6.77 19.95 9.08
N LEU A 72 7.88 19.46 9.62
CA LEU A 72 8.09 19.38 11.06
C LEU A 72 8.43 20.74 11.63
N LYS A 73 7.71 21.18 12.68
CA LYS A 73 8.00 22.43 13.42
C LYS A 73 8.91 22.21 14.62
N LYS A 74 9.00 20.98 15.11
CA LYS A 74 9.87 20.55 16.21
C LYS A 74 10.12 19.07 16.10
N LEU A 75 11.21 18.60 16.70
CA LEU A 75 11.55 17.18 16.83
C LEU A 75 11.79 16.85 18.29
N GLY A 76 11.35 15.66 18.71
CA GLY A 76 11.55 15.18 20.07
C GLY A 76 11.53 13.65 20.16
N PRO A 77 11.83 13.06 21.33
CA PRO A 77 12.01 11.61 21.48
C PRO A 77 10.81 10.73 21.13
N ARG A 78 9.60 11.32 21.03
CA ARG A 78 8.38 10.60 20.65
C ARG A 78 8.16 10.57 19.12
N ASP A 79 8.87 11.43 18.38
CA ASP A 79 8.74 11.50 16.93
C ASP A 79 9.52 10.36 16.29
N VAL A 80 8.88 9.61 15.40
CA VAL A 80 9.50 8.47 14.71
C VAL A 80 10.73 8.89 13.93
N SER A 81 10.67 10.04 13.24
CA SER A 81 11.80 10.61 12.51
C SER A 81 13.01 10.90 13.42
N PHE A 82 12.77 11.33 14.67
CA PHE A 82 13.84 11.51 15.65
C PHE A 82 14.46 10.16 16.07
N GLN A 83 13.62 9.14 16.28
CA GLN A 83 14.10 7.80 16.64
C GLN A 83 14.93 7.18 15.52
N LEU A 84 14.55 7.37 14.26
CA LEU A 84 15.35 6.95 13.10
C LEU A 84 16.74 7.57 13.13
N VAL A 85 16.82 8.91 13.26
CA VAL A 85 18.11 9.64 13.36
C VAL A 85 18.94 9.16 14.54
N GLN A 86 18.34 8.97 15.73
CA GLN A 86 19.05 8.47 16.91
C GLN A 86 19.67 7.09 16.70
N LYS A 87 19.01 6.23 15.92
CA LYS A 87 19.48 4.86 15.64
C LYS A 87 20.35 4.80 14.38
N GLY A 88 20.51 5.92 13.66
CA GLY A 88 21.27 5.98 12.41
C GLY A 88 20.63 5.18 11.28
N ILE A 89 19.29 5.16 11.22
CA ILE A 89 18.51 4.47 10.22
C ILE A 89 17.93 5.49 9.24
N SER A 90 18.22 5.33 7.94
CA SER A 90 17.65 6.14 6.87
C SER A 90 16.24 5.68 6.52
N ALA A 91 15.41 6.56 5.91
CA ALA A 91 14.06 6.21 5.47
C ALA A 91 13.78 6.76 4.07
N ILE A 92 13.42 5.86 3.16
CA ILE A 92 12.88 6.15 1.83
C ILE A 92 11.41 5.78 1.84
N CYS A 93 10.55 6.70 1.40
CA CYS A 93 9.10 6.49 1.33
C CYS A 93 8.62 6.68 -0.10
N MET A 94 7.85 5.71 -0.61
CA MET A 94 7.21 5.75 -1.92
C MET A 94 5.71 5.57 -1.72
N HIS A 95 4.96 6.66 -1.89
CA HIS A 95 3.55 6.76 -1.55
C HIS A 95 2.68 6.81 -2.81
N THR A 96 2.03 7.91 -3.11
CA THR A 96 1.13 8.00 -4.26
C THR A 96 1.82 7.78 -5.60
N ASN A 97 3.10 8.06 -5.71
CA ASN A 97 3.90 7.68 -6.87
C ASN A 97 3.98 6.15 -7.05
N LEU A 98 4.02 5.38 -5.97
CA LEU A 98 4.01 3.92 -6.02
C LEU A 98 2.60 3.36 -6.26
N ASP A 99 1.55 4.07 -5.84
CA ASP A 99 0.16 3.73 -6.20
C ASP A 99 -0.06 3.74 -7.71
N ALA A 100 0.52 4.72 -8.40
CA ALA A 100 0.38 4.93 -9.83
C ALA A 100 1.39 4.12 -10.68
N ALA A 101 2.53 3.73 -10.12
CA ALA A 101 3.63 3.10 -10.83
C ALA A 101 3.28 1.72 -11.42
N GLU A 102 3.96 1.36 -12.51
CA GLU A 102 3.97 0.00 -13.05
C GLU A 102 4.58 -0.97 -12.03
N GLY A 103 3.88 -2.08 -11.77
CA GLY A 103 4.22 -3.03 -10.70
C GLY A 103 3.97 -2.51 -9.29
N GLY A 104 3.42 -1.31 -9.12
CA GLY A 104 3.11 -0.69 -7.84
C GLY A 104 1.86 -1.23 -7.16
N VAL A 105 1.37 -0.49 -6.15
CA VAL A 105 0.34 -0.97 -5.21
C VAL A 105 -0.91 -1.48 -5.93
N ASN A 106 -1.45 -0.67 -6.84
CA ASN A 106 -2.72 -0.99 -7.51
C ASN A 106 -2.58 -2.10 -8.57
N GLU A 107 -1.40 -2.27 -9.18
CA GLU A 107 -1.15 -3.40 -10.08
C GLU A 107 -0.95 -4.70 -9.32
N VAL A 108 -0.25 -4.66 -8.17
CA VAL A 108 -0.16 -5.80 -7.26
C VAL A 108 -1.55 -6.22 -6.80
N LEU A 109 -2.40 -5.26 -6.40
CA LEU A 109 -3.77 -5.53 -5.99
C LEU A 109 -4.60 -6.11 -7.13
N ALA A 110 -4.54 -5.54 -8.33
CA ALA A 110 -5.22 -6.04 -9.54
C ALA A 110 -4.82 -7.49 -9.84
N GLY A 111 -3.52 -7.79 -9.80
CA GLY A 111 -2.99 -9.14 -9.99
C GLY A 111 -3.51 -10.15 -8.97
N ILE A 112 -3.62 -9.78 -7.68
CA ILE A 112 -4.19 -10.62 -6.61
C ILE A 112 -5.64 -11.03 -6.92
N PHE A 113 -6.43 -10.12 -7.49
CA PHE A 113 -7.82 -10.38 -7.84
C PHE A 113 -8.01 -11.02 -9.21
N GLY A 114 -6.93 -11.17 -9.98
CA GLY A 114 -6.95 -11.82 -11.29
C GLY A 114 -7.53 -10.92 -12.39
N ILE A 115 -7.45 -9.61 -12.22
CA ILE A 115 -7.75 -8.65 -13.27
C ILE A 115 -6.69 -8.80 -14.36
N ARG A 116 -7.13 -8.97 -15.60
CA ARG A 116 -6.25 -9.12 -16.76
C ARG A 116 -6.42 -7.92 -17.69
N ASP A 117 -5.38 -7.59 -18.42
CA ASP A 117 -5.39 -6.52 -19.43
C ASP A 117 -6.06 -5.24 -18.91
N TRP A 118 -5.64 -4.81 -17.70
CA TRP A 118 -6.24 -3.68 -17.01
C TRP A 118 -6.01 -2.36 -17.75
N GLU A 119 -6.98 -1.49 -17.62
CA GLU A 119 -6.89 -0.09 -17.99
C GLU A 119 -6.63 0.75 -16.74
N VAL A 120 -5.89 1.85 -16.91
CA VAL A 120 -5.61 2.82 -15.85
C VAL A 120 -6.75 3.84 -15.80
N PHE A 121 -7.18 4.24 -14.61
CA PHE A 121 -8.20 5.27 -14.39
C PHE A 121 -7.89 6.08 -13.12
N ALA A 122 -8.71 7.07 -12.76
CA ALA A 122 -8.55 7.92 -11.58
C ALA A 122 -7.13 8.51 -11.48
N ASP A 123 -6.72 9.26 -12.53
CA ASP A 123 -5.43 9.94 -12.64
C ASP A 123 -4.19 9.06 -12.36
N GLY A 124 -4.30 7.77 -12.67
CA GLY A 124 -3.21 6.80 -12.49
C GLY A 124 -3.36 5.89 -11.27
N CYS A 125 -4.20 6.25 -10.31
CA CYS A 125 -4.35 5.51 -9.05
C CYS A 125 -5.15 4.22 -9.16
N GLY A 126 -6.02 4.05 -10.19
CA GLY A 126 -6.89 2.89 -10.31
C GLY A 126 -6.49 1.93 -11.42
N ARG A 127 -6.89 0.66 -11.26
CA ARG A 127 -6.82 -0.36 -12.31
C ARG A 127 -8.19 -1.01 -12.46
N VAL A 128 -8.66 -1.17 -13.71
CA VAL A 128 -9.97 -1.78 -14.02
C VAL A 128 -9.83 -2.78 -15.15
N GLY A 129 -10.51 -3.90 -15.06
CA GLY A 129 -10.51 -4.90 -16.13
C GLY A 129 -11.44 -6.06 -15.84
N GLU A 130 -11.47 -7.00 -16.77
CA GLU A 130 -12.35 -8.17 -16.72
C GLU A 130 -11.86 -9.15 -15.64
N VAL A 131 -12.84 -9.79 -14.99
CA VAL A 131 -12.63 -10.89 -14.04
C VAL A 131 -13.58 -12.03 -14.37
N GLU A 132 -13.29 -13.23 -13.91
CA GLU A 132 -14.28 -14.31 -13.92
C GLU A 132 -15.54 -13.87 -13.18
N PRO A 133 -16.74 -14.08 -13.76
CA PRO A 133 -17.99 -13.63 -13.15
C PRO A 133 -18.14 -14.10 -11.71
N ILE A 134 -18.34 -13.16 -10.80
CA ILE A 134 -18.41 -13.43 -9.36
C ILE A 134 -19.51 -12.57 -8.71
N THR A 135 -20.17 -13.08 -7.69
CA THR A 135 -21.10 -12.28 -6.87
C THR A 135 -20.32 -11.40 -5.88
N VAL A 136 -20.90 -10.28 -5.45
CA VAL A 136 -20.26 -9.37 -4.49
C VAL A 136 -19.95 -10.05 -3.15
N PRO A 137 -20.87 -10.88 -2.56
CA PRO A 137 -20.54 -11.63 -1.36
C PRO A 137 -19.39 -12.64 -1.53
N GLU A 138 -19.26 -13.28 -2.70
CA GLU A 138 -18.14 -14.17 -3.00
C GLU A 138 -16.84 -13.38 -3.17
N LEU A 139 -16.88 -12.25 -3.86
CA LEU A 139 -15.74 -11.34 -4.00
C LEU A 139 -15.25 -10.86 -2.61
N ALA A 140 -16.17 -10.49 -1.72
CA ALA A 140 -15.84 -10.07 -0.37
C ALA A 140 -15.16 -11.20 0.44
N ARG A 141 -15.67 -12.45 0.34
CA ARG A 141 -15.01 -13.61 0.98
C ARG A 141 -13.66 -13.91 0.37
N LYS A 142 -13.53 -13.80 -0.97
CA LYS A 142 -12.24 -13.92 -1.65
C LYS A 142 -11.26 -12.87 -1.14
N ALA A 143 -11.68 -11.59 -1.02
CA ALA A 143 -10.86 -10.50 -0.50
C ALA A 143 -10.37 -10.81 0.93
N GLN A 144 -11.27 -11.22 1.83
CA GLN A 144 -10.91 -11.59 3.18
C GLN A 144 -9.86 -12.71 3.24
N ALA A 145 -10.03 -13.74 2.43
CA ALA A 145 -9.13 -14.90 2.42
C ALA A 145 -7.77 -14.57 1.82
N VAL A 146 -7.73 -13.94 0.63
CA VAL A 146 -6.48 -13.73 -0.11
C VAL A 146 -5.62 -12.61 0.48
N LEU A 147 -6.24 -11.54 0.98
CA LEU A 147 -5.53 -10.45 1.66
C LEU A 147 -5.12 -10.87 3.07
N GLY A 148 -5.99 -11.57 3.81
CA GLY A 148 -5.67 -12.09 5.14
C GLY A 148 -4.49 -13.07 5.15
N GLY A 149 -4.27 -13.80 4.06
CA GLY A 149 -3.11 -14.68 3.90
C GLY A 149 -1.80 -13.95 3.58
N ARG A 150 -1.86 -12.67 3.23
CA ARG A 150 -0.72 -11.84 2.86
C ARG A 150 -0.32 -10.81 3.92
N CYS A 151 -1.22 -10.51 4.84
CA CYS A 151 -1.00 -9.56 5.91
C CYS A 151 -0.30 -10.21 7.12
N ASN A 152 0.44 -9.42 7.87
CA ASN A 152 0.89 -9.84 9.19
C ASN A 152 -0.32 -10.07 10.10
N ARG A 153 -0.26 -11.11 10.92
CA ARG A 153 -1.37 -11.44 11.82
C ARG A 153 -1.57 -10.34 12.86
N PRO A 154 -2.81 -9.87 13.08
CA PRO A 154 -3.09 -8.95 14.16
C PRO A 154 -2.82 -9.60 15.51
N ARG A 155 -2.70 -8.79 16.57
CA ARG A 155 -2.51 -9.29 17.95
C ARG A 155 -3.73 -10.11 18.43
N SER A 156 -4.92 -9.81 17.89
CA SER A 156 -6.17 -10.53 18.16
C SER A 156 -7.19 -10.30 17.05
N GLY A 157 -8.16 -11.18 16.91
CA GLY A 157 -9.22 -11.09 15.91
C GLY A 157 -8.83 -11.56 14.50
N PRO A 158 -9.71 -11.36 13.51
CA PRO A 158 -9.45 -11.70 12.11
C PRO A 158 -8.38 -10.79 11.51
N ALA A 159 -7.59 -11.32 10.58
CA ALA A 159 -6.54 -10.57 9.90
C ALA A 159 -7.11 -9.45 9.00
N VAL A 160 -8.29 -9.66 8.43
CA VAL A 160 -8.95 -8.70 7.55
C VAL A 160 -10.45 -8.74 7.81
N GLN A 161 -11.08 -7.58 7.93
CA GLN A 161 -12.52 -7.42 7.96
C GLN A 161 -12.99 -6.73 6.68
N VAL A 162 -13.95 -7.36 5.98
CA VAL A 162 -14.47 -6.85 4.72
C VAL A 162 -15.93 -6.42 4.92
N LYS A 163 -16.26 -5.23 4.46
CA LYS A 163 -17.63 -4.72 4.33
C LYS A 163 -17.95 -4.47 2.86
N PHE A 164 -19.20 -4.62 2.46
CA PHE A 164 -19.61 -4.40 1.09
C PHE A 164 -21.01 -3.80 1.00
N ALA A 165 -21.24 -3.10 -0.11
CA ALA A 165 -22.55 -2.63 -0.55
C ALA A 165 -22.83 -3.22 -1.92
N ASP A 166 -23.96 -3.91 -2.07
CA ASP A 166 -24.26 -4.78 -3.21
C ASP A 166 -25.46 -4.28 -4.02
N THR A 167 -25.30 -4.17 -5.31
CA THR A 167 -26.38 -3.87 -6.27
C THR A 167 -27.19 -5.12 -6.68
N GLY A 168 -26.77 -6.31 -6.25
CA GLY A 168 -27.34 -7.58 -6.67
C GLY A 168 -26.88 -8.05 -8.06
N ARG A 169 -25.95 -7.35 -8.70
CA ARG A 169 -25.42 -7.70 -10.04
C ARG A 169 -24.18 -8.58 -9.90
N THR A 170 -23.98 -9.44 -10.90
CA THR A 170 -22.71 -10.17 -11.04
C THR A 170 -21.61 -9.24 -11.49
N VAL A 171 -20.45 -9.31 -10.82
CA VAL A 171 -19.25 -8.56 -11.16
C VAL A 171 -18.52 -9.30 -12.29
N LYS A 172 -18.31 -8.61 -13.40
CA LYS A 172 -17.54 -9.06 -14.56
C LYS A 172 -16.39 -8.11 -14.85
N ARG A 173 -16.59 -6.81 -14.56
CA ARG A 173 -15.58 -5.77 -14.69
C ARG A 173 -15.30 -5.17 -13.30
N LEU A 174 -14.11 -5.45 -12.78
CA LEU A 174 -13.68 -5.07 -11.43
C LEU A 174 -12.72 -3.89 -11.50
N ALA A 175 -13.02 -2.84 -10.76
CA ALA A 175 -12.09 -1.74 -10.49
C ALA A 175 -11.42 -1.95 -9.12
N VAL A 176 -10.15 -1.62 -9.00
CA VAL A 176 -9.41 -1.61 -7.74
C VAL A 176 -8.72 -0.27 -7.53
N ILE A 177 -8.84 0.27 -6.32
CA ILE A 177 -8.07 1.39 -5.79
C ILE A 177 -7.75 1.04 -4.34
N SER A 178 -6.48 0.91 -4.00
CA SER A 178 -6.02 0.58 -2.65
C SER A 178 -6.31 1.70 -1.65
N GLY A 179 -6.08 1.47 -0.37
CA GLY A 179 -6.17 2.48 0.67
C GLY A 179 -7.53 3.18 0.75
N ALA A 180 -7.53 4.50 0.72
CA ALA A 180 -8.72 5.34 0.90
C ALA A 180 -9.48 5.65 -0.41
N GLY A 181 -9.49 4.74 -1.39
CA GLY A 181 -10.03 4.95 -2.73
C GLY A 181 -11.57 5.02 -2.84
N GLY A 182 -12.31 4.82 -1.75
CA GLY A 182 -13.77 4.75 -1.81
C GLY A 182 -14.51 6.03 -2.24
N SER A 183 -13.86 7.19 -2.20
CA SER A 183 -14.40 8.44 -2.73
C SER A 183 -14.34 8.53 -4.27
N MET A 184 -13.52 7.70 -4.91
CA MET A 184 -13.34 7.64 -6.37
C MET A 184 -14.32 6.67 -7.07
N PHE A 185 -15.45 6.40 -6.44
CA PHE A 185 -16.46 5.50 -7.01
C PHE A 185 -17.07 6.05 -8.31
N GLU A 186 -17.13 7.36 -8.51
CA GLU A 186 -17.61 7.98 -9.74
C GLU A 186 -16.65 7.72 -10.92
N ASP A 187 -15.34 7.73 -10.66
CA ASP A 187 -14.32 7.39 -11.64
C ASP A 187 -14.44 5.91 -12.06
N ALA A 188 -14.68 5.01 -11.09
CA ALA A 188 -14.93 3.60 -11.37
C ALA A 188 -16.20 3.38 -12.21
N LEU A 189 -17.26 4.16 -11.96
CA LEU A 189 -18.47 4.17 -12.78
C LEU A 189 -18.19 4.64 -14.21
N ALA A 190 -17.41 5.71 -14.36
CA ALA A 190 -17.08 6.29 -15.65
C ALA A 190 -16.34 5.32 -16.59
N VAL A 191 -15.55 4.40 -16.02
CA VAL A 191 -14.86 3.33 -16.78
C VAL A 191 -15.68 2.05 -16.90
N GLY A 192 -16.95 2.07 -16.49
CA GLY A 192 -17.90 0.96 -16.67
C GLY A 192 -17.66 -0.23 -15.73
N ALA A 193 -17.10 -0.01 -14.54
CA ALA A 193 -16.93 -1.07 -13.55
C ALA A 193 -18.30 -1.52 -12.99
N ASP A 194 -18.43 -2.81 -12.68
CA ASP A 194 -19.57 -3.37 -11.94
C ASP A 194 -19.37 -3.25 -10.43
N CYS A 195 -18.09 -3.22 -9.98
CA CYS A 195 -17.71 -3.14 -8.58
C CYS A 195 -16.39 -2.39 -8.43
N LEU A 196 -16.28 -1.55 -7.39
CA LEU A 196 -15.04 -1.00 -6.89
C LEU A 196 -14.60 -1.76 -5.64
N LEU A 197 -13.40 -2.35 -5.67
CA LEU A 197 -12.73 -2.90 -4.49
C LEU A 197 -11.69 -1.88 -4.02
N THR A 198 -11.77 -1.51 -2.74
CA THR A 198 -10.89 -0.52 -2.12
C THR A 198 -10.55 -0.91 -0.68
N GLY A 199 -9.64 -0.18 -0.03
CA GLY A 199 -9.37 -0.35 1.40
C GLY A 199 -10.47 0.26 2.26
N GLU A 200 -10.80 1.53 2.03
CA GLU A 200 -11.75 2.29 2.84
C GLU A 200 -12.83 2.96 2.01
N ALA A 201 -14.05 2.92 2.50
CA ALA A 201 -15.16 3.69 1.97
C ALA A 201 -16.07 4.20 3.10
N ASN A 202 -16.52 5.44 2.97
CA ASN A 202 -17.46 6.01 3.91
C ASN A 202 -18.91 5.63 3.60
N HIS A 203 -19.81 5.88 4.57
CA HIS A 203 -21.21 5.50 4.47
C HIS A 203 -21.93 6.12 3.28
N HIS A 204 -21.69 7.41 3.01
CA HIS A 204 -22.38 8.12 1.92
C HIS A 204 -21.90 7.67 0.54
N ALA A 205 -20.57 7.45 0.37
CA ALA A 205 -20.05 6.90 -0.87
C ALA A 205 -20.66 5.53 -1.19
N ALA A 206 -20.87 4.67 -0.19
CA ALA A 206 -21.50 3.37 -0.40
C ALA A 206 -22.99 3.49 -0.83
N ILE A 207 -23.74 4.43 -0.25
CA ILE A 207 -25.13 4.69 -0.65
C ILE A 207 -25.19 5.20 -2.11
N ASP A 208 -24.34 6.17 -2.45
CA ASP A 208 -24.34 6.78 -3.76
C ASP A 208 -23.85 5.81 -4.83
N ALA A 209 -22.81 5.05 -4.57
CA ALA A 209 -22.32 4.01 -5.48
C ALA A 209 -23.44 3.01 -5.85
N VAL A 210 -24.12 2.44 -4.84
CA VAL A 210 -25.22 1.49 -5.09
C VAL A 210 -26.39 2.14 -5.84
N ARG A 211 -26.78 3.36 -5.45
CA ARG A 211 -27.83 4.13 -6.14
C ARG A 211 -27.51 4.35 -7.61
N LEU A 212 -26.23 4.53 -7.94
CA LEU A 212 -25.76 4.71 -9.32
C LEU A 212 -25.45 3.41 -10.06
N GLY A 213 -25.57 2.26 -9.38
CA GLY A 213 -25.45 0.94 -9.97
C GLY A 213 -24.06 0.30 -9.86
N LEU A 214 -23.17 0.84 -9.02
CA LEU A 214 -21.86 0.28 -8.71
C LEU A 214 -21.88 -0.42 -7.35
N SER A 215 -21.45 -1.68 -7.31
CA SER A 215 -21.17 -2.35 -6.04
C SER A 215 -19.86 -1.87 -5.45
N LEU A 216 -19.70 -1.96 -4.13
CA LEU A 216 -18.50 -1.51 -3.43
C LEU A 216 -18.06 -2.56 -2.40
N VAL A 217 -16.76 -2.90 -2.42
CA VAL A 217 -16.12 -3.79 -1.43
C VAL A 217 -14.99 -3.02 -0.77
N ALA A 218 -15.03 -2.88 0.57
CA ALA A 218 -13.98 -2.25 1.34
C ALA A 218 -13.31 -3.30 2.23
N ALA A 219 -12.03 -3.55 1.97
CA ALA A 219 -11.29 -4.69 2.52
C ALA A 219 -10.19 -4.30 3.53
N GLY A 220 -10.14 -3.04 3.95
CA GLY A 220 -9.16 -2.50 4.89
C GLY A 220 -7.98 -1.82 4.17
N HIS A 221 -7.59 -0.64 4.68
CA HIS A 221 -6.48 0.16 4.16
C HIS A 221 -5.19 -0.66 4.14
N TYR A 222 -4.74 -1.07 5.31
CA TYR A 222 -3.56 -1.90 5.48
C TYR A 222 -3.57 -3.14 4.58
N ALA A 223 -4.70 -3.85 4.51
CA ALA A 223 -4.78 -5.11 3.80
C ALA A 223 -4.69 -4.98 2.27
N THR A 224 -5.17 -3.86 1.72
CA THR A 224 -5.10 -3.61 0.28
C THR A 224 -3.74 -3.10 -0.18
N GLU A 225 -2.94 -2.53 0.71
CA GLU A 225 -1.64 -1.93 0.39
C GLU A 225 -0.45 -2.80 0.84
N PHE A 226 -0.51 -3.45 1.99
CA PHE A 226 0.61 -4.23 2.54
C PHE A 226 1.24 -5.24 1.56
N PRO A 227 0.49 -5.87 0.64
CA PRO A 227 1.08 -6.78 -0.35
C PRO A 227 2.18 -6.16 -1.22
N VAL A 228 2.21 -4.83 -1.40
CA VAL A 228 3.28 -4.15 -2.16
C VAL A 228 4.64 -4.27 -1.50
N CYS A 229 4.70 -4.48 -0.18
CA CYS A 229 5.97 -4.65 0.53
C CYS A 229 6.79 -5.82 -0.02
N ALA A 230 6.12 -6.90 -0.45
CA ALA A 230 6.80 -8.01 -1.11
C ALA A 230 7.37 -7.60 -2.47
N ALA A 231 6.61 -6.85 -3.28
CA ALA A 231 7.06 -6.37 -4.59
C ALA A 231 8.27 -5.40 -4.46
N ILE A 232 8.25 -4.51 -3.46
CA ILE A 232 9.40 -3.65 -3.14
C ILE A 232 10.63 -4.51 -2.77
N ALA A 233 10.45 -5.51 -1.91
CA ALA A 233 11.54 -6.39 -1.49
C ALA A 233 12.12 -7.18 -2.67
N ASP A 234 11.28 -7.75 -3.52
CA ASP A 234 11.68 -8.46 -4.74
C ASP A 234 12.46 -7.55 -5.70
N ARG A 235 11.99 -6.30 -5.87
CA ARG A 235 12.67 -5.30 -6.68
C ARG A 235 14.06 -4.98 -6.15
N LEU A 236 14.20 -4.76 -4.86
CA LEU A 236 15.48 -4.47 -4.23
C LEU A 236 16.42 -5.66 -4.29
N HIS A 237 15.94 -6.90 -4.09
CA HIS A 237 16.74 -8.11 -4.27
C HIS A 237 17.26 -8.27 -5.69
N ALA A 238 16.43 -7.94 -6.68
CA ALA A 238 16.83 -8.03 -8.10
C ALA A 238 17.89 -6.98 -8.45
N ALA A 239 17.75 -5.76 -7.94
CA ALA A 239 18.67 -4.66 -8.24
C ALA A 239 19.98 -4.72 -7.44
N PHE A 240 19.92 -5.25 -6.21
CA PHE A 240 21.06 -5.32 -5.26
C PHE A 240 21.13 -6.72 -4.62
N PRO A 241 21.64 -7.73 -5.33
CA PRO A 241 21.66 -9.10 -4.81
C PRO A 241 22.50 -9.29 -3.52
N GLU A 242 23.38 -8.33 -3.22
CA GLU A 242 24.24 -8.35 -2.02
C GLU A 242 23.53 -7.82 -0.77
N LEU A 243 22.37 -7.17 -0.90
CA LEU A 243 21.63 -6.64 0.24
C LEU A 243 20.78 -7.72 0.92
N GLU A 244 20.79 -7.72 2.23
CA GLU A 244 19.80 -8.45 3.01
C GLU A 244 18.52 -7.61 3.09
N VAL A 245 17.50 -7.97 2.30
CA VAL A 245 16.21 -7.28 2.29
C VAL A 245 15.16 -8.17 2.93
N ARG A 246 14.37 -7.62 3.83
CA ARG A 246 13.26 -8.34 4.46
C ARG A 246 12.05 -7.45 4.65
N VAL A 247 10.86 -8.04 4.66
CA VAL A 247 9.62 -7.35 5.00
C VAL A 247 9.43 -7.39 6.52
N SER A 248 8.98 -6.27 7.09
CA SER A 248 8.72 -6.13 8.53
C SER A 248 7.68 -7.14 9.02
N GLY A 249 7.98 -7.79 10.15
CA GLY A 249 7.03 -8.63 10.89
C GLY A 249 6.25 -7.86 11.96
N GLU A 250 6.66 -6.64 12.30
CA GLU A 250 6.01 -5.82 13.33
C GLU A 250 4.99 -4.82 12.77
N ASN A 251 5.05 -4.49 11.48
CA ASN A 251 4.02 -3.66 10.85
C ASN A 251 2.70 -4.41 10.74
N ARG A 252 1.63 -3.87 11.30
CA ARG A 252 0.30 -4.49 11.42
C ARG A 252 -0.79 -3.46 11.26
N ASP A 253 -1.98 -3.93 10.89
CA ASP A 253 -3.18 -3.09 10.94
C ASP A 253 -3.32 -2.49 12.36
N PRO A 254 -3.44 -1.16 12.49
CA PRO A 254 -3.64 -0.52 13.78
C PRO A 254 -4.99 -0.88 14.42
N PHE A 255 -5.97 -1.32 13.63
CA PHE A 255 -7.28 -1.71 14.12
C PHE A 255 -7.31 -3.17 14.57
N THR A 256 -8.12 -3.42 15.59
CA THR A 256 -8.44 -4.77 16.06
C THR A 256 -9.93 -5.00 15.86
N TYR A 257 -10.28 -6.10 15.25
CA TYR A 257 -11.66 -6.45 14.92
C TYR A 257 -12.19 -7.53 15.86
N ILE A 258 -13.49 -7.44 16.20
CA ILE A 258 -14.22 -8.38 17.06
C ILE A 258 -15.27 -9.16 16.26
#